data_775b48fe7ecc34fc9475ba99286be145
#
_entry.id   775b48fe7ecc34fc9475ba99286be145
#
_cell.length_a   1.000
_cell.length_b   1.000
_cell.length_c   1.000
_cell.angle_alpha   90.00
_cell.angle_beta   90.00
_cell.angle_gamma   90.00
#
_symmetry.space_group_name_H-M   'P 1'
#
loop_
_entity.id
_entity.type
_entity.pdbx_description
1 polymer ?
#
loop_
_entity_poly.entity_id
_entity_poly.type
_entity_poly.pdbx_seq_one_letter_code
_entity_poly.pdbx_strand_id
1 'polypeptide(L)'
;MRYLQKITKITWKRRLPKVNTNLDIKRGYLYYADLSPVVGSEQGGVRPVLIIQNDIGNKYSPTVIVAAITSQINKAKLPTHIEISAHEYGLNKDSVILLEQIRTIDKQRLKEKMGHLDDNVMKRVNDAIGVSFGLSAQ
;
A
#
# COMPACT_ATOMS: atom_id res chain seq x y z
N MET A 1 -18.33 -12.28 0.10
CA MET A 1 -17.05 -12.89 -0.29
C MET A 1 -17.17 -13.93 -1.39
N ARG A 2 -18.29 -14.63 -1.47
CA ARG A 2 -18.55 -15.57 -2.58
C ARG A 2 -18.46 -14.89 -3.96
N TYR A 3 -19.06 -13.73 -4.09
CA TYR A 3 -19.07 -12.99 -5.36
C TYR A 3 -17.65 -12.62 -5.79
N LEU A 4 -16.85 -12.14 -4.86
CA LEU A 4 -15.47 -11.76 -5.15
C LEU A 4 -14.63 -12.97 -5.57
N GLN A 5 -14.79 -14.11 -4.91
CA GLN A 5 -14.09 -15.34 -5.28
C GLN A 5 -14.49 -15.83 -6.68
N LYS A 6 -15.77 -15.73 -7.03
CA LYS A 6 -16.26 -16.07 -8.36
C LYS A 6 -15.62 -15.20 -9.43
N ILE A 7 -15.58 -13.89 -9.21
CA ILE A 7 -14.96 -12.95 -10.13
C ILE A 7 -13.48 -13.27 -10.30
N THR A 8 -12.79 -13.55 -9.19
CA THR A 8 -11.37 -13.88 -9.22
C THR A 8 -11.10 -15.11 -10.07
N LYS A 9 -11.87 -16.19 -9.87
CA LYS A 9 -11.66 -17.43 -10.62
C LYS A 9 -11.97 -17.27 -12.11
N ILE A 10 -13.07 -16.62 -12.44
CA ILE A 10 -13.58 -16.60 -13.82
C ILE A 10 -12.90 -15.50 -14.63
N THR A 11 -12.76 -14.30 -14.07
CA THR A 11 -12.33 -13.12 -14.81
C THR A 11 -10.82 -12.94 -14.76
N TRP A 12 -10.25 -12.92 -13.57
CA TRP A 12 -8.85 -12.57 -13.39
C TRP A 12 -7.93 -13.68 -13.88
N LYS A 13 -8.26 -14.92 -13.57
CA LYS A 13 -7.43 -16.07 -13.98
C LYS A 13 -7.32 -16.22 -15.49
N ARG A 14 -8.33 -15.79 -16.23
CA ARG A 14 -8.33 -15.87 -17.70
C ARG A 14 -7.64 -14.69 -18.37
N ARG A 15 -7.69 -13.52 -17.76
CA ARG A 15 -7.26 -12.26 -18.40
C ARG A 15 -5.87 -11.84 -18.07
N LEU A 16 -5.30 -12.44 -17.03
CA LEU A 16 -4.00 -11.94 -16.57
C LEU A 16 -2.93 -12.20 -17.61
N PRO A 17 -2.28 -11.14 -18.11
CA PRO A 17 -0.97 -11.33 -18.72
C PRO A 17 -0.08 -11.93 -17.64
N LYS A 18 1.03 -12.52 -18.04
CA LYS A 18 2.00 -13.05 -17.08
C LYS A 18 2.43 -11.94 -16.14
N VAL A 19 1.91 -11.98 -14.92
CA VAL A 19 2.39 -11.12 -13.84
C VAL A 19 3.73 -11.68 -13.40
N ASN A 20 4.64 -10.79 -13.00
CA ASN A 20 5.91 -11.21 -12.41
C ASN A 20 5.63 -12.00 -11.13
N THR A 21 5.64 -13.33 -11.24
CA THR A 21 5.34 -14.24 -10.14
C THR A 21 6.43 -14.29 -9.09
N ASN A 22 7.57 -13.60 -9.32
CA ASN A 22 8.69 -13.56 -8.38
C ASN A 22 8.45 -12.58 -7.23
N LEU A 23 7.43 -11.72 -7.33
CA LEU A 23 7.11 -10.79 -6.27
C LEU A 23 6.16 -11.45 -5.26
N ASP A 24 6.59 -11.50 -4.01
CA ASP A 24 5.77 -11.93 -2.89
C ASP A 24 5.02 -10.71 -2.36
N ILE A 25 3.79 -10.53 -2.79
CA ILE A 25 2.98 -9.36 -2.45
C ILE A 25 1.84 -9.79 -1.53
N LYS A 26 1.86 -9.27 -0.31
CA LYS A 26 0.83 -9.49 0.69
C LYS A 26 0.41 -8.17 1.31
N ARG A 27 -0.85 -8.10 1.73
CA ARG A 27 -1.33 -6.93 2.47
C ARG A 27 -0.50 -6.73 3.73
N GLY A 28 -0.05 -5.51 3.96
CA GLY A 28 0.83 -5.16 5.09
C GLY A 28 2.31 -5.19 4.76
N TYR A 29 2.70 -5.65 3.58
CA TYR A 29 4.10 -5.63 3.17
C TYR A 29 4.53 -4.23 2.76
N LEU A 30 5.79 -3.93 3.02
CA LEU A 30 6.45 -2.67 2.64
C LEU A 30 7.36 -2.93 1.45
N TYR A 31 7.20 -2.10 0.42
CA TYR A 31 8.01 -2.15 -0.79
C TYR A 31 8.52 -0.76 -1.14
N TYR A 32 9.69 -0.68 -1.78
CA TYR A 32 10.02 0.50 -2.56
C TYR A 32 9.24 0.47 -3.85
N ALA A 33 8.78 1.64 -4.30
CA ALA A 33 8.06 1.77 -5.56
C ALA A 33 8.40 3.09 -6.22
N ASP A 34 8.41 3.09 -7.55
CA ASP A 34 8.52 4.33 -8.32
C ASP A 34 7.11 4.89 -8.56
N LEU A 35 6.81 5.99 -7.91
CA LEU A 35 5.50 6.63 -7.98
C LEU A 35 5.40 7.73 -9.03
N SER A 36 6.49 8.06 -9.70
CA SER A 36 6.50 9.11 -10.72
C SER A 36 5.92 8.64 -12.05
N PRO A 37 5.33 9.52 -12.86
CA PRO A 37 5.11 10.94 -12.62
C PRO A 37 3.91 11.24 -11.73
N VAL A 38 3.94 12.38 -11.05
CA VAL A 38 2.86 12.85 -10.18
C VAL A 38 2.59 14.33 -10.45
N VAL A 39 1.51 14.85 -9.88
CA VAL A 39 1.10 16.25 -10.01
C VAL A 39 0.97 16.88 -8.63
N GLY A 40 1.52 18.07 -8.48
CA GLY A 40 1.34 18.92 -7.30
C GLY A 40 1.75 18.23 -5.99
N SER A 41 0.81 18.14 -5.06
CA SER A 41 1.05 17.61 -3.72
C SER A 41 1.07 16.10 -3.61
N GLU A 42 0.91 15.39 -4.72
CA GLU A 42 0.98 13.94 -4.74
C GLU A 42 2.41 13.47 -4.41
N GLN A 43 2.51 12.39 -3.65
CA GLN A 43 3.82 11.82 -3.31
C GLN A 43 4.42 11.11 -4.54
N GLY A 44 5.59 11.55 -4.98
CA GLY A 44 6.27 11.03 -6.17
C GLY A 44 7.67 10.50 -5.86
N GLY A 45 8.35 10.07 -6.93
CA GLY A 45 9.69 9.51 -6.85
C GLY A 45 9.70 8.08 -6.34
N VAL A 46 10.91 7.55 -6.15
CA VAL A 46 11.11 6.22 -5.55
C VAL A 46 11.04 6.35 -4.04
N ARG A 47 10.08 5.67 -3.44
CA ARG A 47 9.85 5.75 -1.99
C ARG A 47 9.18 4.50 -1.46
N PRO A 48 9.21 4.30 -0.13
CA PRO A 48 8.46 3.22 0.47
C PRO A 48 6.96 3.39 0.27
N VAL A 49 6.29 2.28 0.07
CA VAL A 49 4.83 2.20 0.05
C VAL A 49 4.37 1.02 0.91
N LEU A 50 3.15 1.12 1.41
CA LEU A 50 2.49 0.02 2.12
C LEU A 50 1.47 -0.63 1.20
N ILE A 51 1.54 -1.95 1.07
CA ILE A 51 0.53 -2.72 0.33
C ILE A 51 -0.73 -2.79 1.18
N ILE A 52 -1.82 -2.21 0.68
CA ILE A 52 -3.12 -2.23 1.38
C ILE A 52 -4.19 -3.02 0.64
N GLN A 53 -3.91 -3.45 -0.58
CA GLN A 53 -4.83 -4.26 -1.36
C GLN A 53 -5.01 -5.65 -0.70
N ASN A 54 -6.21 -6.21 -0.84
CA ASN A 54 -6.49 -7.56 -0.36
C ASN A 54 -5.63 -8.61 -1.07
N ASP A 55 -5.42 -9.76 -0.43
CA ASP A 55 -4.48 -10.76 -0.91
C ASP A 55 -4.97 -11.53 -2.14
N ILE A 56 -6.26 -11.54 -2.40
CA ILE A 56 -6.79 -12.10 -3.65
C ILE A 56 -6.34 -11.22 -4.82
N GLY A 57 -6.53 -9.90 -4.69
CA GLY A 57 -6.03 -8.94 -5.66
C GLY A 57 -4.53 -8.98 -5.80
N ASN A 58 -3.82 -9.10 -4.69
CA ASN A 58 -2.35 -9.19 -4.71
C ASN A 58 -1.86 -10.40 -5.50
N LYS A 59 -2.61 -11.49 -5.48
CA LYS A 59 -2.24 -12.70 -6.22
C LYS A 59 -2.58 -12.60 -7.70
N TYR A 60 -3.72 -12.02 -8.05
CA TYR A 60 -4.26 -12.15 -9.40
C TYR A 60 -4.27 -10.86 -10.22
N SER A 61 -4.30 -9.70 -9.60
CA SER A 61 -4.36 -8.43 -10.34
C SER A 61 -2.99 -8.00 -10.85
N PRO A 62 -2.89 -7.41 -12.04
CA PRO A 62 -1.64 -6.78 -12.50
C PRO A 62 -1.33 -5.49 -11.78
N THR A 63 -2.28 -4.95 -11.03
CA THR A 63 -2.12 -3.72 -10.27
C THR A 63 -2.22 -3.99 -8.78
N VAL A 64 -1.77 -3.02 -7.98
CA VAL A 64 -1.79 -3.12 -6.52
C VAL A 64 -2.15 -1.76 -5.93
N ILE A 65 -2.99 -1.79 -4.89
CA ILE A 65 -3.36 -0.58 -4.16
C ILE A 65 -2.37 -0.38 -3.02
N VAL A 66 -1.78 0.81 -2.97
CA VAL A 66 -0.74 1.15 -1.99
C VAL A 66 -1.05 2.48 -1.32
N ALA A 67 -0.48 2.67 -0.13
CA ALA A 67 -0.42 3.97 0.54
C ALA A 67 1.03 4.46 0.52
N ALA A 68 1.22 5.73 0.19
CA ALA A 68 2.55 6.33 0.15
C ALA A 68 3.10 6.54 1.56
N ILE A 69 4.41 6.44 1.68
CA ILE A 69 5.14 6.66 2.94
C ILE A 69 6.13 7.80 2.72
N THR A 70 6.18 8.72 3.67
CA THR A 70 7.11 9.85 3.62
C THR A 70 7.95 9.93 4.89
N SER A 71 9.18 10.41 4.76
CA SER A 71 10.03 10.73 5.90
C SER A 71 9.88 12.18 6.38
N GLN A 72 9.04 12.98 5.72
CA GLN A 72 8.76 14.36 6.12
C GLN A 72 7.66 14.38 7.18
N ILE A 73 8.05 14.21 8.44
CA ILE A 73 7.11 14.04 9.55
C ILE A 73 6.84 15.30 10.36
N ASN A 74 7.41 16.43 9.95
CA ASN A 74 7.28 17.72 10.65
C ASN A 74 6.01 18.50 10.26
N LYS A 75 5.15 17.92 9.46
CA LYS A 75 3.88 18.53 9.07
C LYS A 75 2.79 18.19 10.09
N ALA A 76 1.69 18.97 10.09
CA ALA A 76 0.56 18.71 10.94
C ALA A 76 0.05 17.27 10.74
N LYS A 77 -0.20 16.59 11.85
CA LYS A 77 -0.67 15.20 11.81
C LYS A 77 -2.16 15.16 11.52
N LEU A 78 -2.54 14.24 10.64
CA LEU A 78 -3.94 13.97 10.33
C LEU A 78 -4.34 12.61 10.94
N PRO A 79 -5.64 12.38 11.15
CA PRO A 79 -6.12 11.05 11.60
C PRO A 79 -5.76 9.92 10.63
N THR A 80 -5.39 10.26 9.41
CA THR A 80 -4.99 9.31 8.36
C THR A 80 -3.48 9.03 8.34
N HIS A 81 -2.72 9.60 9.27
CA HIS A 81 -1.28 9.41 9.38
C HIS A 81 -0.95 8.34 10.40
N ILE A 82 -0.11 7.38 10.02
CA ILE A 82 0.41 6.34 10.90
C ILE A 82 1.93 6.46 10.94
N GLU A 83 2.48 6.78 12.11
CA GLU A 83 3.92 6.88 12.29
C GLU A 83 4.54 5.49 12.43
N ILE A 84 5.67 5.29 11.77
CA ILE A 84 6.45 4.06 11.86
C ILE A 84 7.92 4.37 12.08
N SER A 85 8.57 3.56 12.92
CA SER A 85 9.96 3.72 13.30
C SER A 85 10.88 3.11 12.24
N ALA A 86 11.94 3.83 11.88
CA ALA A 86 12.97 3.32 10.97
C ALA A 86 13.60 2.04 11.54
N HIS A 87 13.83 2.03 12.85
CA HIS A 87 14.49 0.91 13.51
C HIS A 87 13.71 -0.40 13.40
N GLU A 88 12.39 -0.34 13.50
CA GLU A 88 11.56 -1.55 13.50
C GLU A 88 11.33 -2.12 12.09
N TYR A 89 11.36 -1.29 11.08
CA TYR A 89 10.90 -1.68 9.74
C TYR A 89 11.96 -1.54 8.65
N GLY A 90 13.21 -1.30 9.01
CA GLY A 90 14.30 -1.24 8.05
C GLY A 90 14.28 -0.03 7.13
N LEU A 91 13.63 1.04 7.57
CA LEU A 91 13.60 2.31 6.84
C LEU A 91 14.85 3.12 7.15
N ASN A 92 15.23 4.01 6.24
CA ASN A 92 16.37 4.91 6.47
C ASN A 92 16.06 5.96 7.53
N LYS A 93 14.81 6.38 7.66
CA LYS A 93 14.36 7.40 8.60
C LYS A 93 13.00 7.01 9.14
N ASP A 94 12.68 7.53 10.33
CA ASP A 94 11.32 7.48 10.85
C ASP A 94 10.39 8.11 9.81
N SER A 95 9.24 7.49 9.63
CA SER A 95 8.38 7.81 8.51
C SER A 95 6.91 7.82 8.91
N VAL A 96 6.08 8.30 8.01
CA VAL A 96 4.62 8.34 8.18
C VAL A 96 3.95 7.70 6.99
N ILE A 97 3.04 6.79 7.26
CA ILE A 97 2.17 6.23 6.23
C ILE A 97 1.01 7.20 6.02
N LEU A 98 0.77 7.58 4.78
CA LEU A 98 -0.22 8.59 4.43
C LEU A 98 -1.46 7.90 3.85
N LEU A 99 -2.45 7.62 4.69
CA LEU A 99 -3.65 6.92 4.23
C LEU A 99 -4.61 7.84 3.45
N GLU A 100 -4.28 9.11 3.30
CA GLU A 100 -4.94 10.00 2.34
C GLU A 100 -4.24 9.98 0.96
N GLN A 101 -3.06 9.37 0.87
CA GLN A 101 -2.29 9.22 -0.39
C GLN A 101 -2.33 7.78 -0.85
N ILE A 102 -3.54 7.29 -1.09
CA ILE A 102 -3.76 5.93 -1.58
C ILE A 102 -3.90 5.98 -3.09
N ARG A 103 -3.21 5.07 -3.77
CA ARG A 103 -3.31 4.97 -5.22
C ARG A 103 -3.10 3.54 -5.69
N THR A 104 -3.60 3.26 -6.87
CA THR A 104 -3.35 2.00 -7.58
C THR A 104 -2.17 2.20 -8.52
N ILE A 105 -1.22 1.29 -8.44
CA ILE A 105 -0.06 1.29 -9.33
C ILE A 105 0.08 -0.06 -10.01
N ASP A 106 0.74 -0.08 -11.16
CA ASP A 106 1.13 -1.33 -11.80
C ASP A 106 2.18 -2.04 -10.94
N LYS A 107 2.10 -3.34 -10.82
CA LYS A 107 3.06 -4.12 -10.03
C LYS A 107 4.51 -3.95 -10.52
N GLN A 108 4.71 -3.59 -11.79
CA GLN A 108 6.05 -3.32 -12.32
C GLN A 108 6.73 -2.12 -11.65
N ARG A 109 5.97 -1.24 -11.01
CA ARG A 109 6.54 -0.13 -10.25
C ARG A 109 7.16 -0.54 -8.92
N LEU A 110 6.83 -1.73 -8.43
CA LEU A 110 7.40 -2.24 -7.18
C LEU A 110 8.87 -2.63 -7.38
N LYS A 111 9.70 -2.25 -6.43
CA LYS A 111 11.13 -2.56 -6.40
C LYS A 111 11.37 -3.60 -5.29
N GLU A 112 12.24 -3.33 -4.36
CA GLU A 112 12.62 -4.27 -3.31
C GLU A 112 11.57 -4.33 -2.20
N LYS A 113 11.33 -5.52 -1.69
CA LYS A 113 10.57 -5.72 -0.46
C LYS A 113 11.42 -5.31 0.72
N MET A 114 10.86 -4.51 1.62
CA MET A 114 11.56 -4.01 2.80
C MET A 114 11.23 -4.78 4.06
N GLY A 115 10.00 -5.27 4.18
CA GLY A 115 9.52 -5.94 5.38
C GLY A 115 8.01 -5.95 5.41
N HIS A 116 7.46 -6.06 6.62
CA HIS A 116 6.01 -6.05 6.81
C HIS A 116 5.66 -5.41 8.15
N LEU A 117 4.48 -4.81 8.21
CA LEU A 117 3.94 -4.26 9.46
C LEU A 117 3.35 -5.38 10.31
N ASP A 118 3.43 -5.22 11.63
CA ASP A 118 2.77 -6.14 12.54
C ASP A 118 1.25 -5.90 12.58
N ASP A 119 0.53 -6.85 13.18
CA ASP A 119 -0.93 -6.81 13.21
C ASP A 119 -1.48 -5.61 13.97
N ASN A 120 -0.79 -5.16 15.02
CA ASN A 120 -1.23 -4.00 15.81
C ASN A 120 -1.18 -2.72 14.97
N VAL A 121 -0.11 -2.53 14.22
CA VAL A 121 0.00 -1.38 13.32
C VAL A 121 -1.00 -1.49 12.18
N MET A 122 -1.22 -2.69 11.64
CA MET A 122 -2.21 -2.87 10.57
C MET A 122 -3.65 -2.57 11.05
N LYS A 123 -3.99 -2.81 12.29
CA LYS A 123 -5.29 -2.38 12.85
C LYS A 123 -5.43 -0.86 12.80
N ARG A 124 -4.39 -0.14 13.18
CA ARG A 124 -4.38 1.32 13.09
C ARG A 124 -4.49 1.80 11.64
N VAL A 125 -3.81 1.12 10.72
CA VAL A 125 -3.92 1.39 9.29
C VAL A 125 -5.36 1.20 8.82
N ASN A 126 -6.01 0.11 9.23
CA ASN A 126 -7.41 -0.15 8.86
C ASN A 126 -8.33 0.97 9.32
N ASP A 127 -8.15 1.43 10.56
CA ASP A 127 -8.94 2.54 11.10
C ASP A 127 -8.69 3.83 10.29
N ALA A 128 -7.45 4.11 9.97
CA ALA A 128 -7.09 5.28 9.19
C ALA A 128 -7.65 5.23 7.77
N ILE A 129 -7.70 4.06 7.15
CA ILE A 129 -8.36 3.87 5.85
C ILE A 129 -9.86 4.19 5.97
N GLY A 130 -10.50 3.70 7.02
CA GLY A 130 -11.92 4.00 7.27
C GLY A 130 -12.18 5.49 7.39
N VAL A 131 -11.31 6.22 8.08
CA VAL A 131 -11.39 7.68 8.19
C VAL A 131 -11.16 8.32 6.83
N SER A 132 -10.12 7.91 6.13
CA SER A 132 -9.74 8.50 4.83
C SER A 132 -10.87 8.39 3.80
N PHE A 133 -11.58 7.27 3.81
CA PHE A 133 -12.65 6.99 2.85
C PHE A 133 -14.04 7.45 3.35
N GLY A 134 -14.09 8.03 4.53
CA GLY A 134 -15.36 8.50 5.09
C GLY A 134 -16.27 7.37 5.57
N LEU A 135 -15.71 6.21 5.90
CA LEU A 135 -16.46 5.05 6.37
C LEU A 135 -16.61 5.04 7.89
N SER A 136 -15.78 5.78 8.59
CA SER A 136 -15.82 5.89 10.05
C SER A 136 -15.84 7.34 10.50
N ALA A 137 -16.38 7.59 11.70
CA ALA A 137 -16.37 8.90 12.30
C ALA A 137 -14.93 9.32 12.64
N GLN A 138 -14.67 10.60 12.53
CA GLN A 138 -13.38 11.20 12.87
C GLN A 138 -13.33 11.59 14.34
#